data_9d477d75f61bb5be761732f97f140644
#
_entry.id   9d477d75f61bb5be761732f97f140644
#
_cell.length_a   1.000
_cell.length_b   1.000
_cell.length_c   1.000
_cell.angle_alpha   90.00
_cell.angle_beta   90.00
_cell.angle_gamma   90.00
#
_symmetry.space_group_name_H-M   'P 1'
#
loop_
_entity.id
_entity.type
_entity.pdbx_description
1 polymer ?
#
loop_
_entity_poly.entity_id
_entity_poly.type
_entity_poly.pdbx_seq_one_letter_code
_entity_poly.pdbx_strand_id
1 'polypeptide(L)'
;MKNISKSLLAAAISLGLMAGCNSNNDSETPDTMVRFATFNLSFDRTAPGMLSGELALTRAEQDTLLARYQAGDASLGQAEITRAKNVQQIRNIAEIVQRTRPDVFLLNEFDNDGKGENTADLKAFNDNYLAHAQHGEVTAISYPVLQNFATNTGLMSGHDLNLDGKVGSGPDDAWGFGNYHGQYAFAVMSQYPIDTKQIRTFQHFKWKDMPGESNPVIDDCNNPKAPIPAGRQCGDAWYDDAAWQAFPLSSKNHADVPVRIKRGDKEEVIHFLISHPTPPIFGNAARHNVKHNRAEVAFWQDYVETASYMVDDAGKAGGLAEGAKFVIAGDLNADPQIGDGDLTAIQDLHNHVLVNQAVTNGAIIPVSQGGPECLASQPDQCKRNNKRPTPERITSSSGLQLDHLLPSANLNAVASGVFWPASFEPGYHLVYDAKLGIAKGVSSDHRLVWVDFKLD
;
A
#
# COMPACT_ATOMS: atom_id res chain seq x y z
N MET A 1 36.81 61.83 -25.59
CA MET A 1 36.41 61.54 -26.96
C MET A 1 35.91 60.13 -27.06
N LYS A 2 34.76 60.00 -27.68
CA LYS A 2 33.95 58.77 -28.03
C LYS A 2 33.02 58.25 -26.96
N ASN A 3 31.78 58.70 -27.12
CA ASN A 3 30.55 58.14 -26.60
C ASN A 3 30.30 56.67 -27.07
N ILE A 4 29.83 55.82 -26.18
CA ILE A 4 29.09 54.61 -26.57
C ILE A 4 27.76 54.64 -25.87
N SER A 5 26.71 54.70 -26.68
CA SER A 5 25.29 54.78 -26.31
C SER A 5 24.77 53.51 -25.66
N LYS A 6 23.93 53.68 -24.64
CA LYS A 6 23.10 52.62 -24.04
C LYS A 6 21.85 52.47 -24.87
N SER A 7 21.64 51.29 -25.44
CA SER A 7 20.35 50.91 -26.07
C SER A 7 19.48 50.25 -25.01
N LEU A 8 18.38 50.88 -24.64
CA LEU A 8 17.27 50.27 -23.90
C LEU A 8 16.44 49.45 -24.89
N LEU A 9 16.26 48.18 -24.60
CA LEU A 9 15.29 47.35 -25.28
C LEU A 9 14.00 47.35 -24.44
N ALA A 10 12.97 48.01 -24.93
CA ALA A 10 11.63 48.02 -24.36
C ALA A 10 10.88 46.79 -24.89
N ALA A 11 10.47 45.90 -24.00
CA ALA A 11 9.56 44.80 -24.31
C ALA A 11 8.10 45.32 -24.28
N ALA A 12 7.45 45.34 -25.42
CA ALA A 12 6.05 45.69 -25.54
C ALA A 12 5.19 44.46 -25.14
N ILE A 13 4.38 44.62 -24.10
CA ILE A 13 3.33 43.66 -23.72
C ILE A 13 2.13 44.00 -24.60
N SER A 14 1.80 43.11 -25.56
CA SER A 14 0.57 43.18 -26.34
C SER A 14 -0.57 42.52 -25.58
N LEU A 15 -1.51 43.32 -25.06
CA LEU A 15 -2.84 42.81 -24.66
C LEU A 15 -3.60 42.43 -25.94
N GLY A 16 -3.78 41.13 -26.14
CA GLY A 16 -4.71 40.63 -27.15
C GLY A 16 -6.13 40.61 -26.58
N LEU A 17 -7.01 41.43 -27.12
CA LEU A 17 -8.46 41.31 -26.94
C LEU A 17 -8.93 39.99 -27.57
N MET A 18 -9.44 39.09 -26.76
CA MET A 18 -10.13 37.89 -27.23
C MET A 18 -11.54 38.28 -27.68
N ALA A 19 -11.74 38.36 -28.98
CA ALA A 19 -13.07 38.33 -29.56
C ALA A 19 -13.64 36.91 -29.43
N GLY A 20 -14.84 36.79 -28.88
CA GLY A 20 -15.52 35.53 -28.71
C GLY A 20 -15.78 34.81 -30.04
N CYS A 21 -15.27 33.59 -30.15
CA CYS A 21 -15.82 32.58 -31.03
C CYS A 21 -16.55 31.56 -30.17
N ASN A 22 -17.85 31.48 -30.37
CA ASN A 22 -18.67 30.42 -29.84
C ASN A 22 -18.24 29.11 -30.53
N SER A 23 -17.37 28.37 -29.96
CA SER A 23 -17.11 26.98 -30.31
C SER A 23 -17.77 26.13 -29.23
N ASN A 24 -18.67 25.25 -29.64
CA ASN A 24 -19.18 24.16 -28.82
C ASN A 24 -17.96 23.42 -28.24
N ASN A 25 -17.58 23.80 -27.05
CA ASN A 25 -16.74 22.97 -26.23
C ASN A 25 -17.66 21.84 -25.73
N ASP A 26 -17.56 20.69 -26.37
CA ASP A 26 -17.75 19.44 -25.67
C ASP A 26 -16.74 19.44 -24.54
N SER A 27 -17.12 19.97 -23.38
CA SER A 27 -16.41 19.76 -22.14
C SER A 27 -16.40 18.25 -21.95
N GLU A 28 -15.23 17.62 -22.13
CA GLU A 28 -15.04 16.24 -21.68
C GLU A 28 -15.54 16.20 -20.24
N THR A 29 -16.64 15.51 -20.04
CA THR A 29 -17.29 15.43 -18.75
C THR A 29 -16.32 14.75 -17.77
N PRO A 30 -16.25 15.22 -16.50
CA PRO A 30 -15.45 14.58 -15.46
C PRO A 30 -15.74 13.09 -15.25
N ASP A 31 -16.80 12.60 -15.87
CA ASP A 31 -17.36 11.25 -15.77
C ASP A 31 -16.54 10.14 -16.45
N THR A 32 -15.44 10.44 -17.15
CA THR A 32 -14.64 9.41 -17.84
C THR A 32 -13.38 8.99 -17.09
N MET A 33 -13.05 9.64 -15.97
CA MET A 33 -11.84 9.37 -15.20
C MET A 33 -12.14 8.52 -13.97
N VAL A 34 -11.30 7.55 -13.68
CA VAL A 34 -11.35 6.74 -12.45
C VAL A 34 -9.97 6.66 -11.84
N ARG A 35 -9.88 6.97 -10.55
CA ARG A 35 -8.63 6.91 -9.77
C ARG A 35 -8.59 5.67 -8.91
N PHE A 36 -7.60 4.83 -9.14
CA PHE A 36 -7.21 3.76 -8.22
C PHE A 36 -6.07 4.21 -7.33
N ALA A 37 -6.06 3.78 -6.08
CA ALA A 37 -4.98 4.06 -5.15
C ALA A 37 -4.66 2.89 -4.23
N THR A 38 -3.42 2.86 -3.73
CA THR A 38 -2.98 2.02 -2.61
C THR A 38 -2.29 2.87 -1.57
N PHE A 39 -2.52 2.56 -0.30
CA PHE A 39 -1.88 3.24 0.80
C PHE A 39 -1.71 2.31 2.00
N ASN A 40 -0.47 2.09 2.42
CA ASN A 40 -0.20 1.51 3.72
C ASN A 40 -0.42 2.59 4.78
N LEU A 41 -1.46 2.43 5.59
CA LEU A 41 -1.94 3.43 6.55
C LEU A 41 -1.16 3.43 7.86
N SER A 42 -0.38 2.38 8.12
CA SER A 42 0.24 2.17 9.43
C SER A 42 -0.80 2.22 10.58
N PHE A 43 -1.95 1.61 10.36
CA PHE A 43 -3.03 1.50 11.36
C PHE A 43 -2.92 0.22 12.20
N ASP A 44 -1.78 -0.46 12.13
CA ASP A 44 -1.44 -1.52 13.07
C ASP A 44 -1.31 -0.97 14.50
N ARG A 45 -1.87 -1.68 15.44
CA ARG A 45 -1.83 -1.30 16.86
C ARG A 45 -1.15 -2.40 17.70
N THR A 46 -0.74 -2.04 18.89
CA THR A 46 -0.02 -2.95 19.80
C THR A 46 -0.93 -3.99 20.46
N ALA A 47 -2.25 -3.78 20.44
CA ALA A 47 -3.23 -4.69 21.02
C ALA A 47 -4.54 -4.66 20.23
N PRO A 48 -5.28 -5.78 20.20
CA PRO A 48 -6.55 -5.86 19.51
C PRO A 48 -7.57 -4.88 20.10
N GLY A 49 -8.41 -4.29 19.23
CA GLY A 49 -9.45 -3.33 19.62
C GLY A 49 -8.98 -1.90 19.88
N MET A 50 -7.68 -1.62 19.87
CA MET A 50 -7.19 -0.24 20.01
C MET A 50 -7.63 0.61 18.81
N LEU A 51 -7.42 0.14 17.58
CA LEU A 51 -7.86 0.84 16.38
C LEU A 51 -9.37 1.07 16.39
N SER A 52 -10.17 0.04 16.70
CA SER A 52 -11.62 0.14 16.80
C SER A 52 -12.07 1.22 17.80
N GLY A 53 -11.41 1.29 18.97
CA GLY A 53 -11.69 2.32 19.98
C GLY A 53 -11.32 3.74 19.53
N GLU A 54 -10.30 3.90 18.67
CA GLU A 54 -9.90 5.18 18.09
C GLU A 54 -10.85 5.60 16.97
N LEU A 55 -11.22 4.69 16.09
CA LEU A 55 -12.14 4.93 14.98
C LEU A 55 -13.57 5.23 15.42
N ALA A 56 -14.01 4.64 16.53
CA ALA A 56 -15.34 4.86 17.10
C ALA A 56 -15.57 6.27 17.66
N LEU A 57 -14.49 7.06 17.89
CA LEU A 57 -14.64 8.43 18.40
C LEU A 57 -15.36 9.32 17.40
N THR A 58 -16.43 9.95 17.85
CA THR A 58 -17.13 11.01 17.11
C THR A 58 -16.21 12.21 16.90
N ARG A 59 -16.50 13.05 15.91
CA ARG A 59 -15.72 14.27 15.65
C ARG A 59 -15.56 15.15 16.90
N ALA A 60 -16.61 15.32 17.71
CA ALA A 60 -16.57 16.14 18.93
C ALA A 60 -15.66 15.53 20.00
N GLU A 61 -15.66 14.20 20.14
CA GLU A 61 -14.75 13.50 21.07
C GLU A 61 -13.30 13.59 20.62
N GLN A 62 -13.03 13.44 19.31
CA GLN A 62 -11.70 13.65 18.73
C GLN A 62 -11.21 15.08 19.03
N ASP A 63 -12.01 16.09 18.73
CA ASP A 63 -11.65 17.50 18.94
C ASP A 63 -11.36 17.79 20.43
N THR A 64 -12.17 17.25 21.34
CA THR A 64 -11.97 17.37 22.79
C THR A 64 -10.65 16.73 23.23
N LEU A 65 -10.38 15.49 22.79
CA LEU A 65 -9.16 14.75 23.15
C LEU A 65 -7.91 15.47 22.63
N LEU A 66 -7.94 15.91 21.36
CA LEU A 66 -6.82 16.59 20.73
C LEU A 66 -6.56 17.97 21.37
N ALA A 67 -7.61 18.75 21.71
CA ALA A 67 -7.45 20.03 22.40
C ALA A 67 -6.79 19.87 23.78
N ARG A 68 -7.19 18.86 24.58
CA ARG A 68 -6.56 18.54 25.86
C ARG A 68 -5.09 18.16 25.68
N TYR A 69 -4.79 17.29 24.70
CA TYR A 69 -3.43 16.84 24.40
C TYR A 69 -2.54 18.03 23.98
N GLN A 70 -3.02 18.89 23.09
CA GLN A 70 -2.27 20.05 22.58
C GLN A 70 -2.04 21.10 23.66
N ALA A 71 -2.99 21.26 24.60
CA ALA A 71 -2.84 22.13 25.77
C ALA A 71 -1.87 21.60 26.84
N GLY A 72 -1.36 20.37 26.69
CA GLY A 72 -0.49 19.74 27.70
C GLY A 72 -1.22 19.41 28.99
N ASP A 73 -2.49 19.05 28.93
CA ASP A 73 -3.32 18.71 30.10
C ASP A 73 -2.68 17.59 30.93
N ALA A 74 -2.16 17.95 32.10
CA ALA A 74 -1.45 17.04 33.01
C ALA A 74 -2.33 15.91 33.58
N SER A 75 -3.65 15.99 33.42
CA SER A 75 -4.58 14.94 33.84
C SER A 75 -4.70 13.79 32.84
N LEU A 76 -4.15 13.94 31.62
CA LEU A 76 -4.11 12.87 30.64
C LEU A 76 -3.15 11.76 31.06
N GLY A 77 -3.68 10.54 31.22
CA GLY A 77 -2.85 9.35 31.40
C GLY A 77 -2.13 8.94 30.10
N GLN A 78 -1.12 8.06 30.22
CA GLN A 78 -0.32 7.60 29.08
C GLN A 78 -1.18 6.97 27.97
N ALA A 79 -2.24 6.24 28.31
CA ALA A 79 -3.16 5.65 27.35
C ALA A 79 -3.93 6.71 26.54
N GLU A 80 -4.39 7.80 27.20
CA GLU A 80 -5.07 8.91 26.53
C GLU A 80 -4.10 9.69 25.62
N ILE A 81 -2.85 9.90 26.06
CA ILE A 81 -1.82 10.53 25.25
C ILE A 81 -1.53 9.69 23.99
N THR A 82 -1.39 8.37 24.14
CA THR A 82 -1.20 7.47 23.00
C THR A 82 -2.40 7.53 22.05
N ARG A 83 -3.62 7.46 22.60
CA ARG A 83 -4.86 7.58 21.83
C ARG A 83 -4.94 8.91 21.08
N ALA A 84 -4.58 10.03 21.70
CA ALA A 84 -4.57 11.35 21.06
C ALA A 84 -3.60 11.39 19.87
N LYS A 85 -2.40 10.83 20.01
CA LYS A 85 -1.43 10.73 18.91
C LYS A 85 -1.97 9.88 17.76
N ASN A 86 -2.57 8.74 18.05
CA ASN A 86 -3.14 7.85 17.05
C ASN A 86 -4.35 8.50 16.34
N VAL A 87 -5.23 9.20 17.08
CA VAL A 87 -6.34 9.97 16.49
C VAL A 87 -5.83 11.07 15.57
N GLN A 88 -4.76 11.77 15.94
CA GLN A 88 -4.13 12.76 15.04
C GLN A 88 -3.57 12.11 13.79
N GLN A 89 -2.91 10.95 13.91
CA GLN A 89 -2.44 10.15 12.78
C GLN A 89 -3.59 9.77 11.84
N ILE A 90 -4.70 9.25 12.38
CA ILE A 90 -5.87 8.87 11.58
C ILE A 90 -6.45 10.09 10.85
N ARG A 91 -6.52 11.26 11.50
CA ARG A 91 -6.98 12.50 10.87
C ARG A 91 -6.07 12.95 9.73
N ASN A 92 -4.76 12.86 9.90
CA ASN A 92 -3.79 13.19 8.85
C ASN A 92 -3.93 12.22 7.66
N ILE A 93 -4.12 10.93 7.90
CA ILE A 93 -4.43 9.94 6.85
C ILE A 93 -5.73 10.29 6.13
N ALA A 94 -6.79 10.63 6.86
CA ALA A 94 -8.07 11.04 6.27
C ALA A 94 -7.92 12.30 5.40
N GLU A 95 -7.10 13.28 5.80
CA GLU A 95 -6.78 14.45 4.98
C GLU A 95 -6.03 14.07 3.70
N ILE A 96 -5.06 13.15 3.75
CA ILE A 96 -4.37 12.64 2.55
C ILE A 96 -5.37 12.04 1.57
N VAL A 97 -6.31 11.20 2.04
CA VAL A 97 -7.37 10.62 1.22
C VAL A 97 -8.28 11.71 0.62
N GLN A 98 -8.64 12.74 1.41
CA GLN A 98 -9.46 13.87 0.95
C GLN A 98 -8.73 14.75 -0.09
N ARG A 99 -7.40 14.87 -0.04
CA ARG A 99 -6.60 15.59 -1.03
C ARG A 99 -6.43 14.81 -2.32
N THR A 100 -6.29 13.50 -2.23
CA THR A 100 -6.03 12.62 -3.39
C THR A 100 -7.32 12.10 -4.04
N ARG A 101 -8.41 11.97 -3.28
CA ARG A 101 -9.75 11.57 -3.71
C ARG A 101 -9.79 10.31 -4.59
N PRO A 102 -9.26 9.17 -4.13
CA PRO A 102 -9.33 7.93 -4.90
C PRO A 102 -10.79 7.45 -5.05
N ASP A 103 -11.11 6.85 -6.19
CA ASP A 103 -12.41 6.21 -6.41
C ASP A 103 -12.42 4.76 -5.90
N VAL A 104 -11.30 4.06 -6.06
CA VAL A 104 -11.06 2.71 -5.55
C VAL A 104 -9.76 2.71 -4.78
N PHE A 105 -9.79 2.25 -3.54
CA PHE A 105 -8.72 2.51 -2.59
C PHE A 105 -8.40 1.25 -1.77
N LEU A 106 -7.15 0.77 -1.86
CA LEU A 106 -6.61 -0.29 -1.00
C LEU A 106 -5.98 0.32 0.25
N LEU A 107 -6.42 -0.14 1.40
CA LEU A 107 -5.92 0.20 2.72
C LEU A 107 -5.07 -0.95 3.25
N ASN A 108 -3.74 -0.86 3.18
CA ASN A 108 -2.84 -1.82 3.82
C ASN A 108 -2.61 -1.44 5.28
N GLU A 109 -2.30 -2.41 6.12
CA GLU A 109 -2.14 -2.26 7.57
C GLU A 109 -3.36 -1.64 8.26
N PHE A 110 -4.54 -2.09 7.86
CA PHE A 110 -5.78 -1.79 8.55
C PHE A 110 -6.17 -3.00 9.40
N ASP A 111 -5.91 -2.93 10.71
CA ASP A 111 -6.22 -4.02 11.63
C ASP A 111 -7.71 -4.38 11.59
N ASN A 112 -8.02 -5.66 11.59
CA ASN A 112 -9.40 -6.15 11.54
C ASN A 112 -9.65 -7.32 12.49
N ASP A 113 -10.76 -8.04 12.32
CA ASP A 113 -11.14 -9.21 13.13
C ASP A 113 -10.42 -10.51 12.75
N GLY A 114 -9.47 -10.45 11.81
CA GLY A 114 -8.74 -11.58 11.24
C GLY A 114 -9.54 -12.43 10.25
N LYS A 115 -10.86 -12.40 10.33
CA LYS A 115 -11.77 -13.15 9.44
C LYS A 115 -12.28 -12.35 8.26
N GLY A 116 -12.16 -11.01 8.32
CA GLY A 116 -12.63 -10.12 7.28
C GLY A 116 -14.15 -10.01 7.17
N GLU A 117 -14.87 -10.45 8.18
CA GLU A 117 -16.34 -10.46 8.19
C GLU A 117 -16.92 -9.12 8.71
N ASN A 118 -16.21 -8.47 9.64
CA ASN A 118 -16.69 -7.26 10.30
C ASN A 118 -16.17 -6.02 9.58
N THR A 119 -17.08 -5.18 9.08
CA THR A 119 -16.75 -3.89 8.43
C THR A 119 -17.03 -2.69 9.32
N ALA A 120 -17.30 -2.87 10.63
CA ALA A 120 -17.65 -1.77 11.53
C ALA A 120 -16.54 -0.72 11.66
N ASP A 121 -15.27 -1.13 11.67
CA ASP A 121 -14.12 -0.23 11.74
C ASP A 121 -13.92 0.56 10.45
N LEU A 122 -14.11 -0.07 9.27
CA LEU A 122 -14.13 0.64 7.99
C LEU A 122 -15.26 1.67 7.94
N LYS A 123 -16.45 1.28 8.42
CA LYS A 123 -17.58 2.21 8.52
C LYS A 123 -17.28 3.36 9.47
N ALA A 124 -16.67 3.10 10.61
CA ALA A 124 -16.29 4.12 11.58
C ALA A 124 -15.24 5.08 11.02
N PHE A 125 -14.23 4.59 10.28
CA PHE A 125 -13.27 5.42 9.57
C PHE A 125 -13.95 6.30 8.52
N ASN A 126 -14.86 5.72 7.73
CA ASN A 126 -15.66 6.44 6.74
C ASN A 126 -16.47 7.57 7.37
N ASP A 127 -17.27 7.26 8.41
CA ASP A 127 -18.26 8.17 8.97
C ASP A 127 -17.66 9.22 9.92
N ASN A 128 -16.69 8.84 10.76
CA ASN A 128 -16.15 9.69 11.80
C ASN A 128 -14.91 10.50 11.37
N TYR A 129 -14.24 10.11 10.26
CA TYR A 129 -13.04 10.78 9.77
C TYR A 129 -13.17 11.26 8.33
N LEU A 130 -13.46 10.38 7.36
CA LEU A 130 -13.51 10.75 5.94
C LEU A 130 -14.71 11.64 5.61
N ALA A 131 -15.87 11.44 6.26
CA ALA A 131 -17.07 12.24 6.07
C ALA A 131 -16.97 13.64 6.71
N HIS A 132 -15.87 13.99 7.37
CA HIS A 132 -15.59 15.29 7.95
C HIS A 132 -14.34 15.89 7.31
N ALA A 133 -14.43 17.06 6.70
CA ALA A 133 -13.27 17.77 6.15
C ALA A 133 -12.21 17.96 7.26
N GLN A 134 -10.98 17.48 7.00
CA GLN A 134 -9.89 17.54 7.98
C GLN A 134 -9.16 18.88 7.95
N HIS A 135 -9.23 19.61 6.83
CA HIS A 135 -8.63 20.92 6.63
C HIS A 135 -9.55 21.84 5.84
N GLY A 136 -9.37 23.15 5.94
CA GLY A 136 -10.21 24.13 5.23
C GLY A 136 -10.06 24.09 3.69
N GLU A 137 -9.01 23.49 3.19
CA GLU A 137 -8.73 23.36 1.74
C GLU A 137 -9.27 22.06 1.14
N VAL A 138 -9.82 21.14 1.94
CA VAL A 138 -10.31 19.85 1.47
C VAL A 138 -11.81 19.72 1.72
N THR A 139 -12.44 18.83 0.96
CA THR A 139 -13.84 18.47 1.13
C THR A 139 -13.94 17.04 1.64
N ALA A 140 -14.96 16.77 2.44
CA ALA A 140 -15.30 15.43 2.89
C ALA A 140 -15.42 14.45 1.72
N ILE A 141 -15.15 13.18 1.99
CA ILE A 141 -15.37 12.07 1.07
C ILE A 141 -16.00 10.92 1.84
N SER A 142 -16.84 10.13 1.19
CA SER A 142 -17.43 8.92 1.76
C SER A 142 -17.44 7.83 0.72
N TYR A 143 -17.30 6.59 1.15
CA TYR A 143 -17.29 5.42 0.28
C TYR A 143 -18.51 4.55 0.58
N PRO A 144 -19.39 4.32 -0.42
CA PRO A 144 -20.58 3.48 -0.24
C PRO A 144 -20.26 1.98 -0.17
N VAL A 145 -19.08 1.57 -0.64
CA VAL A 145 -18.66 0.16 -0.67
C VAL A 145 -17.44 -0.02 0.23
N LEU A 146 -17.57 -0.90 1.20
CA LEU A 146 -16.56 -1.24 2.21
C LEU A 146 -16.37 -2.75 2.19
N GLN A 147 -15.16 -3.23 1.88
CA GLN A 147 -14.85 -4.64 1.80
C GLN A 147 -13.63 -4.98 2.66
N ASN A 148 -13.80 -5.89 3.60
CA ASN A 148 -12.74 -6.43 4.44
C ASN A 148 -12.31 -7.81 3.96
N PHE A 149 -11.14 -8.29 4.37
CA PHE A 149 -10.59 -9.58 3.97
C PHE A 149 -10.03 -10.34 5.16
N ALA A 150 -10.16 -11.66 5.12
CA ALA A 150 -9.47 -12.53 6.07
C ALA A 150 -7.95 -12.42 5.88
N THR A 151 -7.18 -12.67 6.94
CA THR A 151 -5.72 -12.57 6.90
C THR A 151 -5.05 -13.71 7.66
N ASN A 152 -3.85 -14.08 7.23
CA ASN A 152 -2.99 -15.03 7.93
C ASN A 152 -2.13 -14.39 9.02
N THR A 153 -2.07 -13.05 9.08
CA THR A 153 -1.31 -12.36 10.12
C THR A 153 -1.89 -12.61 11.50
N GLY A 154 -1.03 -13.04 12.42
CA GLY A 154 -1.42 -13.40 13.78
C GLY A 154 -2.27 -14.68 13.90
N LEU A 155 -2.52 -15.39 12.78
CA LEU A 155 -3.19 -16.70 12.78
C LEU A 155 -2.17 -17.79 13.11
N MET A 156 -2.26 -18.33 14.32
CA MET A 156 -1.32 -19.36 14.80
C MET A 156 -1.32 -20.59 13.92
N SER A 157 -0.15 -21.03 13.51
CA SER A 157 0.04 -22.17 12.59
C SER A 157 -0.19 -23.53 13.24
N GLY A 158 0.04 -23.63 14.55
CA GLY A 158 0.12 -24.90 15.26
C GLY A 158 1.45 -25.64 15.07
N HIS A 159 2.45 -24.98 14.47
CA HIS A 159 3.81 -25.48 14.28
C HIS A 159 4.84 -24.55 14.97
N ASP A 160 6.02 -25.07 15.27
CA ASP A 160 7.20 -24.31 15.69
C ASP A 160 7.91 -23.80 14.43
N LEU A 161 7.49 -22.61 13.95
CA LEU A 161 7.99 -22.05 12.69
C LEU A 161 9.32 -21.30 12.87
N ASN A 162 9.60 -20.82 14.08
CA ASN A 162 10.84 -20.12 14.41
C ASN A 162 11.94 -21.04 14.94
N LEU A 163 11.64 -22.32 15.16
CA LEU A 163 12.53 -23.36 15.64
C LEU A 163 13.12 -23.06 17.04
N ASP A 164 12.34 -22.44 17.94
CA ASP A 164 12.72 -22.20 19.33
C ASP A 164 12.41 -23.38 20.26
N GLY A 165 11.81 -24.45 19.75
CA GLY A 165 11.43 -25.66 20.45
C GLY A 165 10.06 -25.60 21.12
N LYS A 166 9.24 -24.56 20.82
CA LYS A 166 7.91 -24.36 21.41
C LYS A 166 6.91 -24.00 20.32
N VAL A 167 5.80 -24.71 20.26
CA VAL A 167 4.69 -24.38 19.38
C VAL A 167 3.85 -23.26 19.98
N GLY A 168 3.56 -22.21 19.18
CA GLY A 168 2.71 -21.10 19.59
C GLY A 168 3.36 -20.19 20.63
N SER A 169 4.68 -20.06 20.59
CA SER A 169 5.45 -19.26 21.58
C SER A 169 5.32 -17.75 21.34
N GLY A 170 4.88 -17.32 20.15
CA GLY A 170 4.76 -15.91 19.80
C GLY A 170 4.33 -15.67 18.36
N PRO A 171 4.41 -14.43 17.87
CA PRO A 171 3.97 -14.04 16.53
C PRO A 171 4.74 -14.71 15.39
N ASP A 172 5.95 -15.23 15.67
CA ASP A 172 6.79 -15.93 14.69
C ASP A 172 6.29 -17.34 14.37
N ASP A 173 5.36 -17.88 15.18
CA ASP A 173 4.68 -19.14 14.91
C ASP A 173 3.31 -18.98 14.23
N ALA A 174 2.92 -17.73 13.90
CA ALA A 174 1.76 -17.49 13.05
C ALA A 174 2.13 -17.68 11.57
N TRP A 175 1.14 -18.02 10.74
CA TRP A 175 1.32 -18.15 9.28
C TRP A 175 1.82 -16.86 8.62
N GLY A 176 1.43 -15.70 9.14
CA GLY A 176 1.98 -14.39 8.86
C GLY A 176 2.22 -13.66 10.15
N PHE A 177 3.34 -12.94 10.28
CA PHE A 177 3.71 -12.25 11.51
C PHE A 177 2.60 -11.30 11.98
N GLY A 178 2.23 -11.40 13.25
CA GLY A 178 1.27 -10.53 13.92
C GLY A 178 1.09 -10.95 15.37
N ASN A 179 1.01 -9.96 16.28
CA ASN A 179 0.84 -10.20 17.71
C ASN A 179 -0.56 -10.71 18.07
N TYR A 180 -1.51 -10.53 17.17
CA TYR A 180 -2.89 -11.04 17.27
C TYR A 180 -3.46 -11.21 15.86
N HIS A 181 -4.44 -12.11 15.74
CA HIS A 181 -5.10 -12.38 14.46
C HIS A 181 -5.84 -11.13 13.98
N GLY A 182 -5.51 -10.67 12.78
CA GLY A 182 -6.07 -9.46 12.17
C GLY A 182 -5.14 -8.24 12.17
N GLN A 183 -4.00 -8.30 12.89
CA GLN A 183 -3.00 -7.24 12.81
C GLN A 183 -2.40 -7.19 11.39
N TYR A 184 -2.13 -6.00 10.85
CA TYR A 184 -1.59 -5.78 9.49
C TYR A 184 -2.48 -6.27 8.35
N ALA A 185 -3.78 -6.47 8.58
CA ALA A 185 -4.71 -6.84 7.54
C ALA A 185 -4.85 -5.73 6.47
N PHE A 186 -5.67 -5.98 5.46
CA PHE A 186 -5.98 -4.99 4.46
C PHE A 186 -7.48 -4.97 4.12
N ALA A 187 -7.93 -3.87 3.52
CA ALA A 187 -9.32 -3.64 3.17
C ALA A 187 -9.43 -2.80 1.89
N VAL A 188 -10.61 -2.76 1.29
CA VAL A 188 -10.92 -1.91 0.12
C VAL A 188 -12.10 -1.00 0.43
N MET A 189 -11.96 0.28 0.05
CA MET A 189 -13.06 1.22 -0.05
C MET A 189 -13.28 1.63 -1.52
N SER A 190 -14.53 1.71 -1.97
CA SER A 190 -14.83 2.03 -3.36
C SER A 190 -16.07 2.91 -3.51
N GLN A 191 -16.01 3.85 -4.47
CA GLN A 191 -17.15 4.60 -4.97
C GLN A 191 -18.02 3.74 -5.91
N TYR A 192 -17.45 2.67 -6.46
CA TYR A 192 -18.09 1.78 -7.40
C TYR A 192 -18.48 0.44 -6.77
N PRO A 193 -19.54 -0.21 -7.25
CA PRO A 193 -19.92 -1.54 -6.77
C PRO A 193 -18.79 -2.57 -6.97
N ILE A 194 -18.60 -3.43 -5.99
CA ILE A 194 -17.77 -4.63 -6.06
C ILE A 194 -18.68 -5.83 -6.30
N ASP A 195 -18.34 -6.68 -7.27
CA ASP A 195 -19.02 -7.96 -7.45
C ASP A 195 -18.54 -8.97 -6.40
N THR A 196 -19.12 -8.89 -5.21
CA THR A 196 -18.69 -9.68 -4.05
C THR A 196 -18.82 -11.19 -4.27
N LYS A 197 -19.67 -11.64 -5.23
CA LYS A 197 -19.81 -13.06 -5.57
C LYS A 197 -18.68 -13.58 -6.45
N GLN A 198 -17.94 -12.67 -7.09
CA GLN A 198 -16.83 -13.00 -7.96
C GLN A 198 -15.48 -12.68 -7.32
N ILE A 199 -15.45 -12.18 -6.07
CA ILE A 199 -14.21 -12.03 -5.32
C ILE A 199 -13.56 -13.41 -5.21
N ARG A 200 -12.26 -13.46 -5.51
CA ARG A 200 -11.43 -14.65 -5.30
C ARG A 200 -10.38 -14.32 -4.26
N THR A 201 -10.20 -15.22 -3.29
CA THR A 201 -9.16 -15.10 -2.26
C THR A 201 -8.25 -16.31 -2.29
N PHE A 202 -7.00 -16.15 -1.88
CA PHE A 202 -5.97 -17.15 -1.89
C PHE A 202 -5.26 -17.21 -0.53
N GLN A 203 -6.01 -17.02 0.55
CA GLN A 203 -5.50 -17.09 1.91
C GLN A 203 -4.87 -18.45 2.22
N HIS A 204 -5.48 -19.53 1.70
CA HIS A 204 -5.09 -20.91 1.99
C HIS A 204 -4.26 -21.57 0.88
N PHE A 205 -4.02 -20.88 -0.24
CA PHE A 205 -3.15 -21.37 -1.31
C PHE A 205 -1.74 -21.65 -0.76
N LYS A 206 -1.18 -22.84 -1.06
CA LYS A 206 0.07 -23.27 -0.42
C LYS A 206 1.30 -22.79 -1.16
N TRP A 207 2.32 -22.36 -0.42
CA TRP A 207 3.60 -21.93 -0.98
C TRP A 207 4.24 -23.03 -1.85
N LYS A 208 4.22 -24.27 -1.40
CA LYS A 208 4.72 -25.44 -2.16
C LYS A 208 4.05 -25.70 -3.50
N ASP A 209 2.85 -25.14 -3.70
CA ASP A 209 2.08 -25.31 -4.94
C ASP A 209 2.47 -24.28 -6.02
N MET A 210 3.31 -23.27 -5.68
CA MET A 210 3.96 -22.42 -6.64
C MET A 210 5.05 -23.19 -7.41
N PRO A 211 5.07 -23.14 -8.76
CA PRO A 211 6.07 -23.83 -9.56
C PRO A 211 7.49 -23.40 -9.22
N GLY A 212 8.37 -24.38 -9.01
CA GLY A 212 9.77 -24.12 -8.69
C GLY A 212 10.06 -23.79 -7.23
N GLU A 213 9.04 -23.65 -6.38
CA GLU A 213 9.23 -23.40 -4.95
C GLU A 213 9.55 -24.71 -4.19
N SER A 214 10.33 -24.54 -3.15
CA SER A 214 10.74 -25.65 -2.25
C SER A 214 10.86 -25.13 -0.82
N ASN A 215 10.84 -26.06 0.14
CA ASN A 215 11.09 -25.73 1.55
C ASN A 215 12.40 -24.92 1.67
N PRO A 216 12.38 -23.71 2.22
CA PRO A 216 13.58 -22.89 2.37
C PRO A 216 14.70 -23.66 3.07
N VAL A 217 15.89 -23.64 2.51
CA VAL A 217 17.08 -24.25 3.12
C VAL A 217 17.93 -23.20 3.83
N ILE A 218 18.63 -23.61 4.89
CA ILE A 218 19.61 -22.80 5.60
C ILE A 218 20.80 -22.58 4.69
N ASP A 219 20.92 -21.37 4.13
CA ASP A 219 21.96 -20.98 3.18
C ASP A 219 22.78 -19.74 3.62
N ASP A 220 22.32 -19.01 4.63
CA ASP A 220 23.04 -17.87 5.24
C ASP A 220 23.80 -18.33 6.51
N CYS A 221 24.76 -19.21 6.28
CA CYS A 221 25.37 -20.02 7.33
C CYS A 221 26.34 -19.27 8.25
N ASN A 222 26.78 -18.08 7.86
CA ASN A 222 27.79 -17.30 8.59
C ASN A 222 27.26 -15.96 9.13
N ASN A 223 25.96 -15.76 9.09
CA ASN A 223 25.34 -14.51 9.54
C ASN A 223 25.15 -14.50 11.07
N PRO A 224 25.90 -13.68 11.81
CA PRO A 224 25.77 -13.65 13.28
C PRO A 224 24.40 -13.07 13.74
N LYS A 225 23.66 -12.39 12.84
CA LYS A 225 22.33 -11.82 13.13
C LYS A 225 21.20 -12.82 12.89
N ALA A 226 21.50 -13.92 12.19
CA ALA A 226 20.56 -15.00 11.88
C ALA A 226 21.22 -16.34 12.19
N PRO A 227 21.43 -16.71 13.46
CA PRO A 227 22.12 -17.93 13.84
C PRO A 227 21.32 -19.17 13.39
N ILE A 228 22.05 -20.23 13.06
CA ILE A 228 21.46 -21.54 12.78
C ILE A 228 20.85 -22.08 14.07
N PRO A 229 19.57 -22.53 14.05
CA PRO A 229 18.92 -23.10 15.24
C PRO A 229 19.63 -24.35 15.78
N ALA A 230 19.47 -24.62 17.06
CA ALA A 230 20.03 -25.81 17.69
C ALA A 230 19.54 -27.09 17.00
N GLY A 231 20.47 -28.02 16.70
CA GLY A 231 20.14 -29.28 16.04
C GLY A 231 19.95 -29.19 14.51
N ARG A 232 20.19 -28.02 13.92
CA ARG A 232 20.20 -27.80 12.46
C ARG A 232 21.61 -27.48 11.99
N GLN A 233 21.85 -27.65 10.70
CA GLN A 233 23.10 -27.31 10.02
C GLN A 233 22.85 -26.62 8.68
N CYS A 234 23.89 -26.06 8.12
CA CYS A 234 23.85 -25.48 6.78
C CYS A 234 23.41 -26.52 5.75
N GLY A 235 22.45 -26.18 4.90
CA GLY A 235 21.85 -27.06 3.88
C GLY A 235 20.59 -27.81 4.35
N ASP A 236 20.28 -27.80 5.64
CA ASP A 236 19.03 -28.37 6.13
C ASP A 236 17.82 -27.53 5.69
N ALA A 237 16.70 -28.20 5.45
CA ALA A 237 15.41 -27.52 5.30
C ALA A 237 15.04 -26.77 6.58
N TRP A 238 14.44 -25.57 6.44
CA TRP A 238 14.03 -24.80 7.64
C TRP A 238 12.82 -25.43 8.31
N TYR A 239 11.74 -25.69 7.56
CA TYR A 239 10.52 -26.26 8.10
C TYR A 239 10.57 -27.79 8.12
N ASP A 240 9.90 -28.41 9.08
CA ASP A 240 9.57 -29.81 8.97
C ASP A 240 8.54 -30.04 7.84
N ASP A 241 8.38 -31.31 7.44
CA ASP A 241 7.49 -31.67 6.32
C ASP A 241 6.02 -31.28 6.59
N ALA A 242 5.55 -31.39 7.84
CA ALA A 242 4.16 -31.10 8.17
C ALA A 242 3.90 -29.59 8.07
N ALA A 243 4.77 -28.77 8.62
CA ALA A 243 4.72 -27.30 8.52
C ALA A 243 4.80 -26.85 7.06
N TRP A 244 5.76 -27.39 6.29
CA TRP A 244 5.92 -27.03 4.87
C TRP A 244 4.69 -27.38 4.03
N GLN A 245 4.11 -28.58 4.20
CA GLN A 245 2.90 -28.99 3.49
C GLN A 245 1.69 -28.11 3.81
N ALA A 246 1.65 -27.54 5.00
CA ALA A 246 0.56 -26.68 5.46
C ALA A 246 0.77 -25.20 5.17
N PHE A 247 2.00 -24.76 4.87
CA PHE A 247 2.39 -23.33 4.80
C PHE A 247 1.63 -22.59 3.68
N PRO A 248 0.80 -21.57 4.00
CA PRO A 248 0.14 -20.75 2.99
C PRO A 248 1.16 -19.84 2.29
N LEU A 249 0.95 -19.59 0.98
CA LEU A 249 1.78 -18.63 0.26
C LEU A 249 1.59 -17.21 0.82
N SER A 250 0.34 -16.81 1.07
CA SER A 250 0.06 -15.44 1.47
C SER A 250 0.33 -15.23 2.96
N SER A 251 1.18 -14.26 3.29
CA SER A 251 1.36 -13.84 4.69
C SER A 251 0.13 -13.11 5.24
N LYS A 252 -0.64 -12.43 4.38
CA LYS A 252 -1.95 -11.85 4.68
C LYS A 252 -3.01 -12.57 3.84
N ASN A 253 -3.19 -12.12 2.62
CA ASN A 253 -4.05 -12.71 1.60
C ASN A 253 -3.59 -12.21 0.21
N HIS A 254 -3.99 -12.89 -0.85
CA HIS A 254 -4.06 -12.38 -2.20
C HIS A 254 -5.52 -12.37 -2.60
N ALA A 255 -6.04 -11.26 -3.10
CA ALA A 255 -7.44 -11.18 -3.47
C ALA A 255 -7.63 -10.51 -4.85
N ASP A 256 -8.47 -11.12 -5.68
CA ASP A 256 -9.01 -10.54 -6.90
C ASP A 256 -10.39 -9.96 -6.59
N VAL A 257 -10.50 -8.63 -6.72
CA VAL A 257 -11.68 -7.84 -6.35
C VAL A 257 -12.27 -7.19 -7.61
N PRO A 258 -13.28 -7.78 -8.24
CA PRO A 258 -13.90 -7.21 -9.44
C PRO A 258 -14.70 -5.95 -9.11
N VAL A 259 -14.23 -4.80 -9.58
CA VAL A 259 -14.89 -3.49 -9.45
C VAL A 259 -15.69 -3.22 -10.73
N ARG A 260 -16.99 -2.95 -10.58
CA ARG A 260 -17.93 -2.71 -11.69
C ARG A 260 -18.15 -1.22 -11.89
N ILE A 261 -17.61 -0.68 -12.98
CA ILE A 261 -17.69 0.74 -13.30
C ILE A 261 -18.71 0.91 -14.42
N LYS A 262 -19.89 1.44 -14.04
CA LYS A 262 -20.97 1.71 -15.01
C LYS A 262 -20.96 3.16 -15.44
N ARG A 263 -21.02 3.38 -16.75
CA ARG A 263 -21.10 4.71 -17.38
C ARG A 263 -22.11 4.69 -18.53
N GLY A 264 -23.22 5.36 -18.30
CA GLY A 264 -24.35 5.27 -19.21
C GLY A 264 -24.80 3.82 -19.37
N ASP A 265 -24.83 3.34 -20.61
CA ASP A 265 -25.21 1.96 -20.94
C ASP A 265 -24.00 0.99 -20.97
N LYS A 266 -22.76 1.48 -20.81
CA LYS A 266 -21.55 0.66 -20.77
C LYS A 266 -21.24 0.28 -19.33
N GLU A 267 -20.78 -0.93 -19.14
CA GLU A 267 -20.21 -1.42 -17.88
C GLU A 267 -18.85 -2.03 -18.14
N GLU A 268 -17.87 -1.64 -17.35
CA GLU A 268 -16.53 -2.15 -17.38
C GLU A 268 -16.19 -2.80 -16.05
N VAL A 269 -15.55 -3.96 -16.09
CA VAL A 269 -15.04 -4.64 -14.88
C VAL A 269 -13.53 -4.50 -14.86
N ILE A 270 -13.01 -3.93 -13.77
CA ILE A 270 -11.58 -3.86 -13.50
C ILE A 270 -11.29 -4.74 -12.28
N HIS A 271 -10.44 -5.73 -12.45
CA HIS A 271 -10.00 -6.61 -11.38
C HIS A 271 -8.93 -5.92 -10.54
N PHE A 272 -9.27 -5.55 -9.31
CA PHE A 272 -8.32 -4.98 -8.35
C PHE A 272 -7.63 -6.13 -7.64
N LEU A 273 -6.39 -6.44 -8.04
CA LEU A 273 -5.57 -7.56 -7.60
C LEU A 273 -4.70 -7.08 -6.44
N ILE A 274 -5.09 -7.42 -5.23
CA ILE A 274 -4.55 -6.80 -4.02
C ILE A 274 -3.79 -7.81 -3.14
N SER A 275 -2.64 -7.39 -2.63
CA SER A 275 -1.84 -8.15 -1.67
C SER A 275 -0.96 -7.24 -0.81
N HIS A 276 -0.43 -7.80 0.26
CA HIS A 276 0.59 -7.20 1.09
C HIS A 276 1.61 -8.27 1.49
N PRO A 277 2.58 -8.57 0.62
CA PRO A 277 3.62 -9.58 0.84
C PRO A 277 4.47 -9.36 2.09
N THR A 278 5.12 -10.43 2.51
CA THR A 278 6.10 -10.41 3.60
C THR A 278 7.23 -9.41 3.33
N PRO A 279 7.59 -8.53 4.28
CA PRO A 279 8.80 -7.71 4.12
C PRO A 279 10.05 -8.59 4.09
N PRO A 280 10.98 -8.40 3.12
CA PRO A 280 12.16 -9.28 2.94
C PRO A 280 13.28 -9.06 3.99
N ILE A 281 12.98 -8.34 5.04
CA ILE A 281 13.85 -8.08 6.19
C ILE A 281 13.42 -8.94 7.38
N PHE A 282 14.17 -8.93 8.48
CA PHE A 282 13.92 -9.75 9.68
C PHE A 282 13.95 -11.27 9.44
N GLY A 283 14.62 -11.69 8.37
CA GLY A 283 14.69 -13.10 8.01
C GLY A 283 15.64 -13.91 8.91
N ASN A 284 15.50 -15.23 8.80
CA ASN A 284 16.31 -16.24 9.48
C ASN A 284 17.48 -16.73 8.60
N ALA A 285 18.24 -17.73 9.08
CA ALA A 285 19.37 -18.32 8.35
C ALA A 285 18.99 -19.02 7.02
N ALA A 286 17.71 -19.31 6.80
CA ALA A 286 17.21 -19.78 5.51
C ALA A 286 16.75 -18.64 4.58
N ARG A 287 16.92 -17.38 4.98
CA ARG A 287 16.44 -16.19 4.26
C ARG A 287 14.96 -16.30 3.89
N HIS A 288 14.18 -16.84 4.84
CA HIS A 288 12.76 -17.13 4.64
C HIS A 288 11.98 -15.94 4.06
N ASN A 289 12.10 -14.74 4.68
CA ASN A 289 11.33 -13.58 4.27
C ASN A 289 11.66 -13.13 2.84
N VAL A 290 12.92 -13.23 2.41
CA VAL A 290 13.35 -12.90 1.03
C VAL A 290 12.70 -13.85 0.03
N LYS A 291 12.76 -15.17 0.30
CA LYS A 291 12.19 -16.20 -0.56
C LYS A 291 10.67 -16.13 -0.60
N HIS A 292 10.05 -15.88 0.55
CA HIS A 292 8.61 -15.76 0.68
C HIS A 292 8.08 -14.53 -0.07
N ASN A 293 8.66 -13.33 0.15
CA ASN A 293 8.30 -12.11 -0.58
C ASN A 293 8.38 -12.32 -2.10
N ARG A 294 9.48 -12.93 -2.59
CA ARG A 294 9.63 -13.23 -4.01
C ARG A 294 8.49 -14.09 -4.55
N ALA A 295 8.13 -15.15 -3.84
CA ALA A 295 7.05 -16.05 -4.25
C ALA A 295 5.66 -15.37 -4.19
N GLU A 296 5.39 -14.56 -3.14
CA GLU A 296 4.17 -13.77 -3.02
C GLU A 296 4.02 -12.74 -4.15
N VAL A 297 5.11 -12.09 -4.59
CA VAL A 297 5.09 -11.14 -5.71
C VAL A 297 4.93 -11.87 -7.05
N ALA A 298 5.64 -13.00 -7.26
CA ALA A 298 5.56 -13.81 -8.48
C ALA A 298 4.15 -14.39 -8.72
N PHE A 299 3.36 -14.61 -7.64
CA PHE A 299 1.98 -15.07 -7.73
C PHE A 299 1.13 -14.24 -8.71
N TRP A 300 1.30 -12.92 -8.74
CA TRP A 300 0.53 -12.06 -9.63
C TRP A 300 0.88 -12.24 -11.10
N GLN A 301 2.14 -12.52 -11.43
CA GLN A 301 2.51 -12.83 -12.81
C GLN A 301 1.78 -14.07 -13.30
N ASP A 302 1.86 -15.17 -12.55
CA ASP A 302 1.20 -16.43 -12.90
C ASP A 302 -0.34 -16.27 -12.95
N TYR A 303 -0.90 -15.44 -12.05
CA TYR A 303 -2.32 -15.16 -12.02
C TYR A 303 -2.82 -14.44 -13.28
N VAL A 304 -2.13 -13.41 -13.72
CA VAL A 304 -2.52 -12.66 -14.94
C VAL A 304 -2.20 -13.42 -16.23
N GLU A 305 -1.29 -14.40 -16.19
CA GLU A 305 -1.00 -15.34 -17.27
C GLU A 305 -1.98 -16.53 -17.33
N THR A 306 -3.05 -16.50 -16.55
CA THR A 306 -4.09 -17.54 -16.52
C THR A 306 -3.62 -18.92 -16.08
N ALA A 307 -2.62 -19.00 -15.19
CA ALA A 307 -2.02 -20.24 -14.75
C ALA A 307 -3.05 -21.23 -14.17
N SER A 308 -3.10 -22.45 -14.72
CA SER A 308 -4.15 -23.42 -14.43
C SER A 308 -4.02 -24.11 -13.06
N TYR A 309 -2.83 -24.08 -12.46
CA TYR A 309 -2.55 -24.73 -11.17
C TYR A 309 -3.08 -23.94 -9.96
N MET A 310 -3.38 -22.66 -10.15
CA MET A 310 -3.90 -21.80 -9.08
C MET A 310 -5.31 -22.23 -8.69
N VAL A 311 -5.55 -22.39 -7.40
CA VAL A 311 -6.87 -22.74 -6.85
C VAL A 311 -7.18 -21.76 -5.72
N ASP A 312 -8.31 -21.04 -5.83
CA ASP A 312 -8.74 -20.12 -4.79
C ASP A 312 -9.38 -20.82 -3.58
N ASP A 313 -9.67 -20.07 -2.53
CA ASP A 313 -10.23 -20.58 -1.28
C ASP A 313 -11.63 -21.21 -1.46
N ALA A 314 -12.34 -20.89 -2.56
CA ALA A 314 -13.62 -21.51 -2.93
C ALA A 314 -13.46 -22.77 -3.80
N GLY A 315 -12.22 -23.15 -4.13
CA GLY A 315 -11.90 -24.33 -4.96
C GLY A 315 -11.99 -24.07 -6.47
N LYS A 316 -12.11 -22.80 -6.92
CA LYS A 316 -12.11 -22.46 -8.34
C LYS A 316 -10.67 -22.41 -8.86
N ALA A 317 -10.39 -23.23 -9.88
CA ALA A 317 -9.08 -23.29 -10.52
C ALA A 317 -8.88 -22.21 -11.58
N GLY A 318 -7.59 -21.96 -11.93
CA GLY A 318 -7.14 -21.04 -12.94
C GLY A 318 -6.91 -19.61 -12.43
N GLY A 319 -6.10 -18.84 -13.16
CA GLY A 319 -5.84 -17.43 -12.91
C GLY A 319 -6.93 -16.50 -13.48
N LEU A 320 -6.55 -15.27 -13.80
CA LEU A 320 -7.39 -14.26 -14.38
C LEU A 320 -7.79 -14.64 -15.83
N ALA A 321 -9.00 -14.30 -16.23
CA ALA A 321 -9.43 -14.55 -17.62
C ALA A 321 -8.60 -13.73 -18.62
N GLU A 322 -8.28 -14.33 -19.78
CA GLU A 322 -7.53 -13.67 -20.84
C GLU A 322 -8.21 -12.37 -21.29
N GLY A 323 -7.43 -11.29 -21.43
CA GLY A 323 -7.90 -9.97 -21.84
C GLY A 323 -8.66 -9.19 -20.77
N ALA A 324 -8.85 -9.73 -19.56
CA ALA A 324 -9.45 -8.98 -18.45
C ALA A 324 -8.59 -7.75 -18.09
N LYS A 325 -9.25 -6.66 -17.72
CA LYS A 325 -8.59 -5.47 -17.20
C LYS A 325 -8.28 -5.63 -15.73
N PHE A 326 -7.08 -5.28 -15.32
CA PHE A 326 -6.66 -5.41 -13.92
C PHE A 326 -5.79 -4.26 -13.45
N VAL A 327 -5.71 -4.11 -12.14
CA VAL A 327 -4.72 -3.27 -11.43
C VAL A 327 -4.17 -4.09 -10.28
N ILE A 328 -2.89 -4.49 -10.35
CA ILE A 328 -2.19 -5.10 -9.22
C ILE A 328 -1.80 -3.98 -8.26
N ALA A 329 -2.11 -4.12 -6.99
CA ALA A 329 -1.92 -3.09 -6.00
C ALA A 329 -1.47 -3.62 -4.64
N GLY A 330 -0.65 -2.84 -3.94
CA GLY A 330 -0.26 -3.11 -2.56
C GLY A 330 1.05 -2.46 -2.17
N ASP A 331 1.31 -2.55 -0.89
CA ASP A 331 2.66 -2.54 -0.37
C ASP A 331 3.25 -3.92 -0.66
N LEU A 332 3.95 -4.05 -1.80
CA LEU A 332 4.54 -5.32 -2.23
C LEU A 332 5.85 -5.64 -1.49
N ASN A 333 6.30 -4.72 -0.62
CA ASN A 333 7.56 -4.86 0.10
C ASN A 333 8.76 -5.20 -0.80
N ALA A 334 8.72 -4.79 -2.06
CA ALA A 334 9.71 -5.11 -3.08
C ALA A 334 10.01 -3.87 -3.93
N ASP A 335 11.26 -3.42 -3.92
CA ASP A 335 11.72 -2.31 -4.75
C ASP A 335 12.36 -2.86 -6.03
N PRO A 336 11.97 -2.41 -7.24
CA PRO A 336 12.50 -2.97 -8.50
C PRO A 336 13.95 -2.56 -8.80
N GLN A 337 14.55 -1.66 -8.04
CA GLN A 337 15.90 -1.15 -8.30
C GLN A 337 16.91 -1.52 -7.22
N ILE A 338 16.50 -1.43 -5.96
CA ILE A 338 17.36 -1.63 -4.79
C ILE A 338 16.55 -2.27 -3.65
N GLY A 339 17.21 -2.66 -2.58
CA GLY A 339 16.54 -3.16 -1.38
C GLY A 339 17.15 -4.45 -0.86
N ASP A 340 16.49 -5.01 0.14
CA ASP A 340 16.99 -6.19 0.86
C ASP A 340 16.42 -7.51 0.27
N GLY A 341 15.44 -7.41 -0.66
CA GLY A 341 14.72 -8.55 -1.25
C GLY A 341 15.41 -9.14 -2.49
N ASP A 342 14.78 -10.17 -3.03
CA ASP A 342 15.07 -10.67 -4.37
C ASP A 342 14.34 -9.78 -5.38
N LEU A 343 15.09 -9.11 -6.25
CA LEU A 343 14.53 -8.13 -7.18
C LEU A 343 13.87 -8.78 -8.41
N THR A 344 14.07 -10.08 -8.65
CA THR A 344 13.65 -10.71 -9.90
C THR A 344 12.13 -10.66 -10.10
N ALA A 345 11.34 -11.11 -9.13
CA ALA A 345 9.89 -11.17 -9.26
C ALA A 345 9.25 -9.78 -9.49
N ILE A 346 9.69 -8.75 -8.77
CA ILE A 346 9.15 -7.40 -8.96
C ILE A 346 9.61 -6.77 -10.27
N GLN A 347 10.84 -7.05 -10.74
CA GLN A 347 11.32 -6.61 -12.04
C GLN A 347 10.59 -7.30 -13.18
N ASP A 348 10.38 -8.61 -13.09
CA ASP A 348 9.63 -9.38 -14.07
C ASP A 348 8.19 -8.87 -14.17
N LEU A 349 7.54 -8.60 -13.04
CA LEU A 349 6.20 -8.04 -13.00
C LEU A 349 6.14 -6.63 -13.62
N HIS A 350 7.10 -5.74 -13.31
CA HIS A 350 7.20 -4.40 -13.91
C HIS A 350 7.42 -4.41 -15.42
N ASN A 351 8.16 -5.40 -15.94
CA ASN A 351 8.47 -5.55 -17.36
C ASN A 351 7.48 -6.46 -18.10
N HIS A 352 6.50 -7.00 -17.39
CA HIS A 352 5.56 -7.97 -17.96
C HIS A 352 4.73 -7.36 -19.09
N VAL A 353 4.55 -8.12 -20.20
CA VAL A 353 3.86 -7.62 -21.41
C VAL A 353 2.39 -7.26 -21.15
N LEU A 354 1.73 -7.89 -20.18
CA LEU A 354 0.36 -7.57 -19.79
C LEU A 354 0.26 -6.38 -18.85
N VAL A 355 1.37 -5.82 -18.36
CA VAL A 355 1.43 -4.64 -17.49
C VAL A 355 1.69 -3.40 -18.33
N ASN A 356 1.02 -2.30 -17.98
CA ASN A 356 1.08 -1.03 -18.70
C ASN A 356 2.46 -0.37 -18.54
N GLN A 357 3.27 -0.44 -19.60
CA GLN A 357 4.63 0.07 -19.61
C GLN A 357 4.72 1.61 -19.47
N ALA A 358 3.64 2.36 -19.75
CA ALA A 358 3.63 3.81 -19.49
C ALA A 358 3.71 4.12 -18.00
N VAL A 359 3.15 3.24 -17.14
CA VAL A 359 3.12 3.40 -15.68
C VAL A 359 4.38 2.83 -15.01
N THR A 360 4.99 1.79 -15.54
CA THR A 360 6.17 1.17 -14.92
C THR A 360 7.49 1.75 -15.42
N ASN A 361 7.60 2.03 -16.73
CA ASN A 361 8.86 2.41 -17.40
C ASN A 361 8.74 3.66 -18.30
N GLY A 362 7.53 4.24 -18.43
CA GLY A 362 7.22 5.31 -19.40
C GLY A 362 6.91 6.66 -18.77
N ALA A 363 5.96 7.38 -19.39
CA ALA A 363 5.65 8.78 -19.06
C ALA A 363 4.66 8.96 -17.90
N ILE A 364 4.00 7.88 -17.45
CA ILE A 364 2.94 7.92 -16.41
C ILE A 364 3.41 7.20 -15.13
N ILE A 365 4.70 7.24 -14.85
CA ILE A 365 5.25 6.64 -13.63
C ILE A 365 4.82 7.48 -12.42
N PRO A 366 4.29 6.87 -11.35
CA PRO A 366 4.00 7.58 -10.11
C PRO A 366 5.28 8.18 -9.49
N VAL A 367 5.28 9.50 -9.29
CA VAL A 367 6.42 10.25 -8.75
C VAL A 367 5.97 11.32 -7.76
N SER A 368 6.91 11.83 -6.95
CA SER A 368 6.71 12.94 -6.03
C SER A 368 7.91 13.90 -6.04
N GLN A 369 7.73 15.09 -5.46
CA GLN A 369 8.82 16.03 -5.17
C GLN A 369 9.45 15.75 -3.79
N GLY A 370 8.68 15.19 -2.86
CA GLY A 370 9.14 14.91 -1.50
C GLY A 370 10.15 13.78 -1.41
N GLY A 371 10.12 12.79 -2.31
CA GLY A 371 11.13 11.71 -2.34
C GLY A 371 12.56 12.24 -2.53
N PRO A 372 12.85 13.03 -3.58
CA PRO A 372 14.15 13.68 -3.75
C PRO A 372 14.55 14.57 -2.58
N GLU A 373 13.63 15.39 -2.05
CA GLU A 373 13.90 16.25 -0.90
C GLU A 373 14.23 15.41 0.35
N CYS A 374 13.53 14.32 0.58
CA CYS A 374 13.80 13.43 1.71
C CYS A 374 15.21 12.85 1.66
N LEU A 375 15.67 12.34 0.52
CA LEU A 375 17.04 11.85 0.37
C LEU A 375 18.09 12.95 0.57
N ALA A 376 17.78 14.20 0.18
CA ALA A 376 18.70 15.31 0.31
C ALA A 376 18.80 15.86 1.74
N SER A 377 17.65 15.97 2.45
CA SER A 377 17.54 16.75 3.68
C SER A 377 17.23 15.94 4.95
N GLN A 378 16.73 14.70 4.81
CA GLN A 378 16.36 13.84 5.95
C GLN A 378 17.37 12.70 6.14
N PRO A 379 18.51 12.97 6.80
CA PRO A 379 19.67 12.10 6.81
C PRO A 379 19.44 10.71 7.41
N ASP A 380 18.59 10.61 8.40
CA ASP A 380 18.46 9.38 9.19
C ASP A 380 17.34 8.45 8.75
N GLN A 381 16.39 8.95 7.94
CA GLN A 381 15.21 8.20 7.50
C GLN A 381 15.30 7.77 6.04
N CYS A 382 15.42 8.71 5.08
CA CYS A 382 15.57 8.37 3.67
C CYS A 382 16.99 7.99 3.24
N LYS A 383 18.01 8.21 4.06
CA LYS A 383 19.42 7.97 3.70
C LYS A 383 19.85 6.52 3.71
N ARG A 384 19.05 5.60 4.23
CA ARG A 384 19.38 4.16 4.14
C ARG A 384 19.66 3.73 2.70
N ASN A 385 18.98 4.35 1.75
CA ASN A 385 19.05 4.03 0.32
C ASN A 385 19.43 5.25 -0.54
N ASN A 386 20.40 6.06 -0.07
CA ASN A 386 20.87 7.27 -0.73
C ASN A 386 21.47 7.10 -2.13
N LYS A 387 21.67 5.83 -2.58
CA LYS A 387 22.15 5.48 -3.92
C LYS A 387 21.03 5.21 -4.92
N ARG A 388 19.76 5.38 -4.52
CA ARG A 388 18.64 5.15 -5.42
C ARG A 388 18.72 6.07 -6.65
N PRO A 389 18.69 5.50 -7.90
CA PRO A 389 18.82 6.30 -9.13
C PRO A 389 17.61 7.20 -9.40
N THR A 390 16.42 6.83 -8.88
CA THR A 390 15.14 7.51 -9.13
C THR A 390 14.44 7.86 -7.82
N PRO A 391 14.96 8.85 -7.07
CA PRO A 391 14.43 9.22 -5.76
C PRO A 391 12.99 9.71 -5.80
N GLU A 392 12.51 10.20 -6.93
CA GLU A 392 11.13 10.65 -7.15
C GLU A 392 10.10 9.51 -7.08
N ARG A 393 10.55 8.23 -7.22
CA ARG A 393 9.69 7.05 -7.16
C ARG A 393 9.54 6.44 -5.75
N ILE A 394 10.22 7.00 -4.76
CA ILE A 394 10.17 6.48 -3.38
C ILE A 394 8.75 6.60 -2.83
N THR A 395 8.28 5.55 -2.19
CA THR A 395 6.95 5.51 -1.53
C THR A 395 7.03 5.26 -0.03
N SER A 396 8.22 4.92 0.50
CA SER A 396 8.43 4.65 1.93
C SER A 396 9.49 5.57 2.53
N SER A 397 9.33 5.92 3.80
CA SER A 397 10.32 6.68 4.57
C SER A 397 11.69 5.99 4.64
N SER A 398 11.75 4.69 4.38
CA SER A 398 13.01 3.93 4.26
C SER A 398 13.82 4.28 3.00
N GLY A 399 13.27 5.07 2.07
CA GLY A 399 13.91 5.41 0.80
C GLY A 399 13.72 4.36 -0.28
N LEU A 400 12.71 3.50 -0.16
CA LEU A 400 12.36 2.44 -1.10
C LEU A 400 11.02 2.73 -1.80
N GLN A 401 10.85 2.16 -2.99
CA GLN A 401 9.57 2.08 -3.70
C GLN A 401 8.93 0.72 -3.34
N LEU A 402 8.04 0.71 -2.36
CA LEU A 402 7.41 -0.51 -1.84
C LEU A 402 5.95 -0.63 -2.26
N ASP A 403 5.29 0.51 -2.48
CA ASP A 403 3.87 0.61 -2.81
C ASP A 403 3.71 0.72 -4.32
N HIS A 404 2.91 -0.16 -4.91
CA HIS A 404 2.77 -0.29 -6.35
C HIS A 404 1.31 -0.25 -6.80
N LEU A 405 1.09 0.35 -7.97
CA LEU A 405 -0.12 0.21 -8.80
C LEU A 405 0.34 -0.15 -10.21
N LEU A 406 0.10 -1.40 -10.61
CA LEU A 406 0.53 -1.97 -11.87
C LEU A 406 -0.70 -2.35 -12.70
N PRO A 407 -1.22 -1.39 -13.52
CA PRO A 407 -2.40 -1.65 -14.34
C PRO A 407 -2.09 -2.53 -15.53
N SER A 408 -3.12 -3.19 -16.06
CA SER A 408 -3.02 -3.96 -17.30
C SER A 408 -2.73 -3.06 -18.50
N ALA A 409 -2.04 -3.61 -19.50
CA ALA A 409 -1.65 -2.90 -20.72
C ALA A 409 -2.84 -2.36 -21.53
N ASN A 410 -4.04 -2.93 -21.37
CA ASN A 410 -5.28 -2.52 -22.02
C ASN A 410 -6.09 -1.48 -21.22
N LEU A 411 -5.55 -0.93 -20.11
CA LEU A 411 -6.08 0.24 -19.42
C LEU A 411 -5.38 1.52 -19.90
N ASN A 412 -6.16 2.56 -20.22
CA ASN A 412 -5.63 3.86 -20.65
C ASN A 412 -5.26 4.71 -19.43
N ALA A 413 -4.04 4.55 -18.90
CA ALA A 413 -3.50 5.39 -17.84
C ALA A 413 -3.15 6.78 -18.38
N VAL A 414 -3.60 7.85 -17.72
CA VAL A 414 -3.43 9.24 -18.19
C VAL A 414 -2.71 10.15 -17.19
N ALA A 415 -2.75 9.81 -15.90
CA ALA A 415 -2.04 10.51 -14.84
C ALA A 415 -1.72 9.57 -13.69
N SER A 416 -0.73 9.92 -12.89
CA SER A 416 -0.36 9.19 -11.70
C SER A 416 0.41 10.08 -10.71
N GLY A 417 0.61 9.61 -9.49
CA GLY A 417 1.46 10.30 -8.54
C GLY A 417 1.65 9.54 -7.25
N VAL A 418 2.62 10.02 -6.47
CA VAL A 418 2.84 9.64 -5.08
C VAL A 418 2.53 10.85 -4.22
N PHE A 419 1.63 10.70 -3.24
CA PHE A 419 1.37 11.78 -2.29
C PHE A 419 2.54 11.91 -1.31
N TRP A 420 3.54 12.59 -1.73
CA TRP A 420 4.68 13.00 -0.91
C TRP A 420 5.06 14.44 -1.26
N PRO A 421 4.34 15.42 -0.71
CA PRO A 421 4.64 16.82 -0.96
C PRO A 421 6.02 17.20 -0.39
N ALA A 422 6.77 18.00 -1.14
CA ALA A 422 7.97 18.66 -0.68
C ALA A 422 7.63 19.83 0.27
N SER A 423 8.63 20.37 0.96
CA SER A 423 8.45 21.41 2.00
C SER A 423 7.77 22.69 1.52
N PHE A 424 7.81 22.97 0.23
CA PHE A 424 7.16 24.12 -0.41
C PHE A 424 5.75 23.81 -0.98
N GLU A 425 5.30 22.56 -0.91
CA GLU A 425 4.02 22.13 -1.46
C GLU A 425 2.92 22.04 -0.38
N PRO A 426 1.63 22.28 -0.74
CA PRO A 426 0.51 22.06 0.16
C PRO A 426 0.45 20.62 0.69
N GLY A 427 0.15 20.46 1.97
CA GLY A 427 0.06 19.14 2.59
C GLY A 427 1.37 18.62 3.19
N TYR A 428 2.46 19.36 3.15
CA TYR A 428 3.76 18.93 3.73
C TYR A 428 3.65 18.51 5.19
N HIS A 429 2.80 19.18 5.98
CA HIS A 429 2.52 18.83 7.39
C HIS A 429 1.95 17.41 7.59
N LEU A 430 1.45 16.77 6.53
CA LEU A 430 0.91 15.40 6.57
C LEU A 430 2.01 14.34 6.43
N VAL A 431 3.20 14.73 6.02
CA VAL A 431 4.33 13.83 5.79
C VAL A 431 5.56 14.18 6.62
N TYR A 432 5.56 15.34 7.27
CA TYR A 432 6.66 15.81 8.09
C TYR A 432 6.18 16.59 9.31
N ASP A 433 6.76 16.31 10.47
CA ASP A 433 6.63 17.08 11.71
C ASP A 433 8.01 17.42 12.25
N ALA A 434 8.19 18.62 12.80
CA ALA A 434 9.50 19.09 13.27
C ALA A 434 10.10 18.25 14.41
N LYS A 435 9.26 17.51 15.18
CA LYS A 435 9.68 16.64 16.29
C LYS A 435 9.77 15.17 15.88
N LEU A 436 8.88 14.72 15.00
CA LEU A 436 8.75 13.33 14.59
C LEU A 436 9.49 13.03 13.29
N GLY A 437 9.89 14.06 12.52
CA GLY A 437 10.45 13.91 11.18
C GLY A 437 9.40 13.39 10.21
N ILE A 438 9.75 12.36 9.44
CA ILE A 438 8.85 11.67 8.48
C ILE A 438 8.32 10.35 9.04
N ALA A 439 8.36 10.20 10.35
CA ALA A 439 8.01 8.94 11.02
C ALA A 439 6.51 8.59 10.87
N LYS A 440 6.21 7.32 11.01
CA LYS A 440 4.87 6.72 11.05
C LYS A 440 3.86 7.51 11.90
N GLY A 441 4.29 8.10 13.02
CA GLY A 441 3.42 8.85 13.93
C GLY A 441 2.87 10.17 13.35
N VAL A 442 3.40 10.68 12.22
CA VAL A 442 2.84 11.86 11.54
C VAL A 442 1.57 11.47 10.78
N SER A 443 1.69 10.51 9.87
CA SER A 443 0.58 9.87 9.16
C SER A 443 0.89 8.40 8.92
N SER A 444 1.81 8.09 8.02
CA SER A 444 2.34 6.77 7.73
C SER A 444 3.83 6.88 7.38
N ASP A 445 4.58 5.81 7.55
CA ASP A 445 5.92 5.65 6.97
C ASP A 445 5.88 5.27 5.48
N HIS A 446 4.68 5.04 4.92
CA HIS A 446 4.42 4.91 3.50
C HIS A 446 3.71 6.12 2.91
N ARG A 447 3.62 6.16 1.58
CA ARG A 447 2.96 7.23 0.83
C ARG A 447 1.90 6.65 -0.08
N LEU A 448 0.75 7.34 -0.16
CA LEU A 448 -0.32 6.95 -1.07
C LEU A 448 0.16 7.07 -2.51
N VAL A 449 -0.03 6.00 -3.29
CA VAL A 449 0.22 5.94 -4.73
C VAL A 449 -1.13 5.89 -5.46
N TRP A 450 -1.26 6.64 -6.55
CA TRP A 450 -2.49 6.68 -7.35
C TRP A 450 -2.21 6.68 -8.85
N VAL A 451 -3.15 6.15 -9.62
CA VAL A 451 -3.18 6.18 -11.10
C VAL A 451 -4.60 6.49 -11.56
N ASP A 452 -4.71 7.41 -12.52
CA ASP A 452 -5.96 7.76 -13.21
C ASP A 452 -6.08 7.04 -14.54
N PHE A 453 -7.24 6.44 -14.75
CA PHE A 453 -7.58 5.79 -16.01
C PHE A 453 -8.70 6.57 -16.71
N LYS A 454 -8.52 6.78 -18.01
CA LYS A 454 -9.62 7.20 -18.88
C LYS A 454 -10.31 5.95 -19.40
N LEU A 455 -11.59 5.80 -19.06
CA LEU A 455 -12.43 4.71 -19.54
C LEU A 455 -13.28 5.22 -20.71
N ASP A 456 -13.50 4.36 -21.73
CA ASP A 456 -14.19 4.71 -22.99
C ASP A 456 -15.73 4.66 -22.88
#